data_d44ac8b30ca721ccf0e7ca61c644e55d
#
_entry.id   d44ac8b30ca721ccf0e7ca61c644e55d
#
_cell.length_a   1.000
_cell.length_b   1.000
_cell.length_c   1.000
_cell.angle_alpha   90.00
_cell.angle_beta   90.00
_cell.angle_gamma   90.00
#
_symmetry.space_group_name_H-M   'P 1'
#
loop_
_entity.id
_entity.type
_entity.pdbx_description
1 polymer ?
#
loop_
_entity_poly.entity_id
_entity_poly.type
_entity_poly.pdbx_seq_one_letter_code
_entity_poly.pdbx_strand_id
1 'polypeptide(L)'
;LLGAPGAGKGTQAEVICKALNIPTISTGNMLRAAVKAGTEYGLKAKAAMDAGDLVSDDIVIGILKDRIAEPDAQNGFILDGFPRTVPQAEALDAMGVKIDKVIEIYVPDETIQQRLSGRRVCLDCGATYHTAFKPSKVEGVCDVCGKPIVIRKDDEPATVISRLQTYHKSTAPLRDYYGKQGKLVTVEGQDKVEDTSKLVLEAVKA
;
A
#
# COMPACT_ATOMS: atom_id res chain seq x y z
N LEU A 1 -0.93 7.08 -1.73
CA LEU A 1 -2.16 6.38 -2.14
C LEU A 1 -2.97 5.95 -0.92
N LEU A 2 -4.28 6.20 -0.94
CA LEU A 2 -5.23 5.85 0.10
C LEU A 2 -6.20 4.77 -0.43
N GLY A 3 -6.81 4.01 0.46
CA GLY A 3 -7.79 2.96 0.13
C GLY A 3 -7.64 1.71 0.99
N ALA A 4 -8.68 0.90 1.05
CA ALA A 4 -8.73 -0.32 1.85
C ALA A 4 -7.64 -1.34 1.48
N PRO A 5 -7.29 -2.28 2.37
CA PRO A 5 -6.43 -3.40 1.99
C PRO A 5 -7.06 -4.17 0.82
N GLY A 6 -6.29 -4.45 -0.23
CA GLY A 6 -6.83 -5.11 -1.43
C GLY A 6 -7.45 -4.18 -2.48
N ALA A 7 -7.57 -2.88 -2.25
CA ALA A 7 -8.12 -1.93 -3.23
C ALA A 7 -7.28 -1.77 -4.51
N GLY A 8 -6.04 -2.28 -4.54
CA GLY A 8 -5.17 -2.21 -5.71
C GLY A 8 -4.09 -1.12 -5.63
N LYS A 9 -3.88 -0.49 -4.48
CA LYS A 9 -2.88 0.58 -4.29
C LYS A 9 -1.50 0.25 -4.85
N GLY A 10 -0.94 -0.91 -4.50
CA GLY A 10 0.38 -1.32 -4.99
C GLY A 10 0.44 -1.48 -6.51
N THR A 11 -0.63 -2.00 -7.13
CA THR A 11 -0.73 -2.12 -8.60
C THR A 11 -0.74 -0.73 -9.25
N GLN A 12 -1.50 0.20 -8.70
CA GLN A 12 -1.56 1.56 -9.22
C GLN A 12 -0.30 2.36 -8.92
N ALA A 13 0.38 2.09 -7.80
CA ALA A 13 1.69 2.66 -7.51
C ALA A 13 2.72 2.29 -8.60
N GLU A 14 2.74 1.03 -9.06
CA GLU A 14 3.60 0.60 -10.17
C GLU A 14 3.32 1.38 -11.47
N VAL A 15 2.05 1.67 -11.76
CA VAL A 15 1.63 2.42 -12.94
C VAL A 15 2.08 3.88 -12.85
N ILE A 16 1.82 4.53 -11.71
CA ILE A 16 2.24 5.93 -11.50
C ILE A 16 3.77 6.06 -11.50
N CYS A 17 4.46 5.13 -10.82
CA CYS A 17 5.93 5.08 -10.77
C CYS A 17 6.53 5.09 -12.18
N LYS A 18 6.01 4.25 -13.08
CA LYS A 18 6.45 4.22 -14.48
C LYS A 18 6.12 5.49 -15.24
N ALA A 19 4.95 6.07 -15.00
CA ALA A 19 4.49 7.27 -15.71
C ALA A 19 5.23 8.54 -15.30
N LEU A 20 5.59 8.67 -14.02
CA LEU A 20 6.27 9.84 -13.46
C LEU A 20 7.78 9.65 -13.25
N ASN A 21 8.28 8.43 -13.43
CA ASN A 21 9.68 8.06 -13.15
C ASN A 21 10.14 8.42 -11.72
N ILE A 22 9.29 8.11 -10.73
CA ILE A 22 9.55 8.31 -9.30
C ILE A 22 9.39 6.99 -8.55
N PRO A 23 10.10 6.76 -7.44
CA PRO A 23 10.00 5.50 -6.69
C PRO A 23 8.70 5.37 -5.92
N THR A 24 8.30 4.13 -5.68
CA THR A 24 7.25 3.79 -4.70
C THR A 24 7.88 3.41 -3.38
N ILE A 25 7.43 4.06 -2.32
CA ILE A 25 7.78 3.76 -0.92
C ILE A 25 6.59 3.04 -0.29
N SER A 26 6.69 1.72 -0.18
CA SER A 26 5.65 0.89 0.44
C SER A 26 6.08 0.48 1.85
N THR A 27 5.47 1.10 2.86
CA THR A 27 5.77 0.79 4.26
C THR A 27 5.46 -0.67 4.59
N GLY A 28 4.43 -1.25 4.00
CA GLY A 28 4.12 -2.67 4.16
C GLY A 28 5.22 -3.59 3.61
N ASN A 29 5.84 -3.26 2.48
CA ASN A 29 6.94 -4.03 1.93
C ASN A 29 8.21 -3.86 2.79
N MET A 30 8.50 -2.66 3.24
CA MET A 30 9.63 -2.36 4.13
C MET A 30 9.53 -3.14 5.43
N LEU A 31 8.36 -3.14 6.07
CA LEU A 31 8.11 -3.90 7.30
C LEU A 31 8.25 -5.42 7.07
N ARG A 32 7.72 -5.95 5.98
CA ARG A 32 7.90 -7.37 5.63
C ARG A 32 9.37 -7.74 5.38
N ALA A 33 10.11 -6.89 4.72
CA ALA A 33 11.55 -7.07 4.54
C ALA A 33 12.29 -7.06 5.89
N ALA A 34 11.94 -6.14 6.79
CA ALA A 34 12.49 -6.07 8.14
C ALA A 34 12.16 -7.34 8.97
N VAL A 35 10.92 -7.85 8.86
CA VAL A 35 10.52 -9.13 9.49
C VAL A 35 11.35 -10.30 8.94
N LYS A 36 11.52 -10.37 7.62
CA LYS A 36 12.30 -11.43 6.96
C LYS A 36 13.78 -11.37 7.36
N ALA A 37 14.33 -10.17 7.50
CA ALA A 37 15.71 -9.96 7.92
C ALA A 37 15.92 -10.14 9.44
N GLY A 38 14.85 -10.29 10.23
CA GLY A 38 14.93 -10.46 11.68
C GLY A 38 15.42 -9.20 12.41
N THR A 39 15.25 -8.01 11.83
CA THR A 39 15.66 -6.77 12.48
C THR A 39 14.80 -6.48 13.72
N GLU A 40 15.31 -5.64 14.63
CA GLU A 40 14.56 -5.25 15.83
C GLU A 40 13.18 -4.67 15.49
N TYR A 41 13.11 -3.78 14.51
CA TYR A 41 11.84 -3.24 14.01
C TYR A 41 10.93 -4.31 13.41
N GLY A 42 11.50 -5.26 12.65
CA GLY A 42 10.76 -6.37 12.09
C GLY A 42 10.16 -7.28 13.14
N LEU A 43 10.91 -7.62 14.17
CA LEU A 43 10.42 -8.45 15.28
C LEU A 43 9.28 -7.76 16.04
N LYS A 44 9.39 -6.47 16.31
CA LYS A 44 8.35 -5.67 16.96
C LYS A 44 7.08 -5.52 16.07
N ALA A 45 7.24 -5.40 14.77
CA ALA A 45 6.14 -5.24 13.82
C ALA A 45 5.37 -6.52 13.54
N LYS A 46 6.03 -7.68 13.66
CA LYS A 46 5.50 -8.98 13.18
C LYS A 46 4.14 -9.34 13.78
N ALA A 47 3.99 -9.21 15.10
CA ALA A 47 2.75 -9.61 15.78
C ALA A 47 1.54 -8.78 15.31
N ALA A 48 1.70 -7.46 15.21
CA ALA A 48 0.66 -6.57 14.70
C ALA A 48 0.30 -6.89 13.24
N MET A 49 1.31 -7.11 12.40
CA MET A 49 1.08 -7.45 10.98
C MET A 49 0.34 -8.78 10.81
N ASP A 50 0.69 -9.79 11.61
CA ASP A 50 0.05 -11.11 11.57
C ASP A 50 -1.42 -11.04 12.04
N ALA A 51 -1.74 -10.15 12.98
CA ALA A 51 -3.11 -9.91 13.47
C ALA A 51 -3.94 -9.00 12.53
N GLY A 52 -3.31 -8.35 11.55
CA GLY A 52 -3.96 -7.36 10.68
C GLY A 52 -4.12 -5.98 11.32
N ASP A 53 -3.44 -5.74 12.43
CA ASP A 53 -3.39 -4.47 13.14
C ASP A 53 -2.35 -3.52 12.54
N LEU A 54 -2.38 -2.26 12.99
CA LEU A 54 -1.36 -1.29 12.64
C LEU A 54 -0.12 -1.49 13.50
N VAL A 55 1.03 -1.41 12.85
CA VAL A 55 2.33 -1.31 13.54
C VAL A 55 2.41 0.07 14.21
N SER A 56 3.08 0.17 15.36
CA SER A 56 3.22 1.43 16.09
C SER A 56 3.80 2.53 15.22
N ASP A 57 3.30 3.76 15.43
CA ASP A 57 3.67 4.91 14.62
C ASP A 57 5.17 5.18 14.65
N ASP A 58 5.83 5.03 15.80
CA ASP A 58 7.28 5.24 15.95
C ASP A 58 8.10 4.35 15.03
N ILE A 59 7.72 3.08 14.91
CA ILE A 59 8.40 2.11 14.03
C ILE A 59 8.20 2.50 12.57
N VAL A 60 6.96 2.80 12.17
CA VAL A 60 6.63 3.10 10.78
C VAL A 60 7.25 4.42 10.34
N ILE A 61 7.19 5.45 11.20
CA ILE A 61 7.77 6.77 10.94
C ILE A 61 9.30 6.68 10.88
N GLY A 62 9.92 5.92 11.79
CA GLY A 62 11.37 5.72 11.78
C GLY A 62 11.87 5.12 10.47
N ILE A 63 11.28 3.99 10.05
CA ILE A 63 11.64 3.33 8.78
C ILE A 63 11.38 4.25 7.57
N LEU A 64 10.28 5.00 7.58
CA LEU A 64 9.94 5.90 6.49
C LEU A 64 10.93 7.06 6.39
N LYS A 65 11.33 7.65 7.52
CA LYS A 65 12.25 8.78 7.56
C LYS A 65 13.58 8.46 6.89
N ASP A 66 14.13 7.28 7.17
CA ASP A 66 15.36 6.83 6.55
C ASP A 66 15.18 6.64 5.03
N ARG A 67 14.07 6.05 4.61
CA ARG A 67 13.80 5.78 3.19
C ARG A 67 13.58 7.03 2.33
N ILE A 68 12.88 8.04 2.83
CA ILE A 68 12.65 9.28 2.07
C ILE A 68 13.92 10.15 1.96
N ALA A 69 14.92 9.91 2.79
CA ALA A 69 16.21 10.58 2.72
C ALA A 69 17.13 10.00 1.62
N GLU A 70 16.80 8.83 1.05
CA GLU A 70 17.59 8.21 -0.01
C GLU A 70 17.58 9.06 -1.30
N PRO A 71 18.68 9.03 -2.10
CA PRO A 71 18.83 9.88 -3.28
C PRO A 71 17.73 9.73 -4.34
N ASP A 72 17.17 8.53 -4.52
CA ASP A 72 16.13 8.26 -5.50
C ASP A 72 14.78 8.90 -5.16
N ALA A 73 14.55 9.21 -3.87
CA ALA A 73 13.32 9.85 -3.40
C ALA A 73 13.34 11.39 -3.49
N GLN A 74 14.48 12.00 -3.80
CA GLN A 74 14.65 13.47 -3.78
C GLN A 74 13.85 14.18 -4.89
N ASN A 75 13.55 13.51 -5.99
CA ASN A 75 12.77 14.06 -7.10
C ASN A 75 11.26 13.78 -7.00
N GLY A 76 10.81 13.29 -5.86
CA GLY A 76 9.44 12.88 -5.59
C GLY A 76 9.31 11.38 -5.39
N PHE A 77 8.19 10.96 -4.82
CA PHE A 77 7.90 9.56 -4.52
C PHE A 77 6.40 9.33 -4.34
N ILE A 78 6.03 8.06 -4.36
CA ILE A 78 4.67 7.60 -4.05
C ILE A 78 4.72 6.90 -2.70
N LEU A 79 3.86 7.33 -1.76
CA LEU A 79 3.64 6.59 -0.51
C LEU A 79 2.52 5.55 -0.71
N ASP A 80 2.82 4.29 -0.47
CA ASP A 80 1.85 3.20 -0.41
C ASP A 80 1.78 2.59 0.99
N GLY A 81 0.60 2.65 1.58
CA GLY A 81 0.35 2.14 2.92
C GLY A 81 0.81 3.04 4.07
N PHE A 82 1.08 4.32 3.78
CA PHE A 82 1.34 5.37 4.76
C PHE A 82 0.88 6.73 4.19
N PRO A 83 0.30 7.65 5.02
CA PRO A 83 -0.12 7.40 6.39
C PRO A 83 -1.32 6.46 6.47
N ARG A 84 -1.54 5.85 7.64
CA ARG A 84 -2.73 5.05 7.94
C ARG A 84 -3.57 5.61 9.08
N THR A 85 -3.08 6.65 9.73
CA THR A 85 -3.77 7.35 10.81
C THR A 85 -3.57 8.85 10.66
N VAL A 86 -4.46 9.66 11.25
CA VAL A 86 -4.29 11.12 11.25
C VAL A 86 -3.00 11.54 11.97
N PRO A 87 -2.63 10.98 13.13
CA PRO A 87 -1.33 11.28 13.75
C PRO A 87 -0.12 11.00 12.85
N GLN A 88 -0.16 9.94 12.04
CA GLN A 88 0.89 9.67 11.04
C GLN A 88 0.94 10.74 9.94
N ALA A 89 -0.22 11.25 9.51
CA ALA A 89 -0.28 12.34 8.54
C ALA A 89 0.30 13.64 9.11
N GLU A 90 -0.04 13.97 10.36
CA GLU A 90 0.51 15.11 11.08
C GLU A 90 2.03 14.99 11.28
N ALA A 91 2.53 13.80 11.60
CA ALA A 91 3.97 13.54 11.70
C ALA A 91 4.67 13.73 10.35
N LEU A 92 4.04 13.33 9.24
CA LEU A 92 4.56 13.54 7.89
C LEU A 92 4.68 15.04 7.56
N ASP A 93 3.65 15.83 7.90
CA ASP A 93 3.66 17.28 7.75
C ASP A 93 4.76 17.92 8.64
N ALA A 94 4.92 17.46 9.88
CA ALA A 94 5.97 17.93 10.80
C ALA A 94 7.40 17.60 10.32
N MET A 95 7.57 16.55 9.53
CA MET A 95 8.83 16.21 8.86
C MET A 95 9.15 17.12 7.66
N GLY A 96 8.25 18.04 7.30
CA GLY A 96 8.39 18.92 6.14
C GLY A 96 8.14 18.22 4.80
N VAL A 97 7.55 17.03 4.82
CA VAL A 97 7.22 16.29 3.59
C VAL A 97 5.96 16.88 2.97
N LYS A 98 6.12 17.51 1.82
CA LYS A 98 4.99 18.06 1.07
C LYS A 98 4.27 16.96 0.30
N ILE A 99 3.02 16.73 0.66
CA ILE A 99 2.11 15.88 -0.13
C ILE A 99 1.35 16.78 -1.10
N ASP A 100 1.58 16.57 -2.39
CA ASP A 100 0.92 17.34 -3.45
C ASP A 100 -0.48 16.82 -3.71
N LYS A 101 -0.67 15.49 -3.71
CA LYS A 101 -1.96 14.85 -4.01
C LYS A 101 -2.14 13.54 -3.25
N VAL A 102 -3.36 13.28 -2.84
CA VAL A 102 -3.79 12.01 -2.24
C VAL A 102 -4.83 11.38 -3.16
N ILE A 103 -4.49 10.24 -3.75
CA ILE A 103 -5.41 9.49 -4.58
C ILE A 103 -5.95 8.33 -3.77
N GLU A 104 -7.25 8.36 -3.53
CA GLU A 104 -7.96 7.26 -2.93
C GLU A 104 -8.50 6.34 -4.00
N ILE A 105 -8.23 5.03 -3.85
CA ILE A 105 -8.86 3.99 -4.66
C ILE A 105 -9.96 3.39 -3.80
N TYR A 106 -11.20 3.75 -4.13
CA TYR A 106 -12.38 3.24 -3.43
C TYR A 106 -12.84 1.93 -4.05
N VAL A 107 -13.05 0.92 -3.20
CA VAL A 107 -13.59 -0.39 -3.57
C VAL A 107 -14.48 -0.87 -2.42
N PRO A 108 -15.69 -1.38 -2.68
CA PRO A 108 -16.57 -1.94 -1.65
C PRO A 108 -15.94 -3.13 -0.91
N ASP A 109 -16.28 -3.30 0.37
CA ASP A 109 -15.67 -4.32 1.23
C ASP A 109 -15.88 -5.75 0.72
N GLU A 110 -17.04 -6.06 0.14
CA GLU A 110 -17.34 -7.36 -0.45
C GLU A 110 -16.39 -7.69 -1.61
N THR A 111 -16.13 -6.70 -2.46
CA THR A 111 -15.17 -6.82 -3.57
C THR A 111 -13.74 -6.96 -3.04
N ILE A 112 -13.40 -6.26 -1.96
CA ILE A 112 -12.09 -6.39 -1.30
C ILE A 112 -11.86 -7.83 -0.82
N GLN A 113 -12.84 -8.44 -0.16
CA GLN A 113 -12.72 -9.82 0.33
C GLN A 113 -12.49 -10.81 -0.82
N GLN A 114 -13.23 -10.65 -1.93
CA GLN A 114 -13.03 -11.44 -3.15
C GLN A 114 -11.63 -11.25 -3.74
N ARG A 115 -11.16 -10.00 -3.85
CA ARG A 115 -9.83 -9.70 -4.38
C ARG A 115 -8.70 -10.26 -3.53
N LEU A 116 -8.82 -10.20 -2.20
CA LEU A 116 -7.78 -10.70 -1.31
C LEU A 116 -7.64 -12.22 -1.31
N SER A 117 -8.71 -12.95 -1.53
CA SER A 117 -8.68 -14.41 -1.65
C SER A 117 -7.83 -14.89 -2.84
N GLY A 118 -7.84 -14.15 -3.95
CA GLY A 118 -7.06 -14.44 -5.16
C GLY A 118 -5.65 -13.83 -5.17
N ARG A 119 -5.29 -12.99 -4.18
CA ARG A 119 -4.00 -12.33 -4.16
C ARG A 119 -2.85 -13.31 -3.92
N ARG A 120 -1.74 -13.08 -4.64
CA ARG A 120 -0.45 -13.76 -4.46
C ARG A 120 0.65 -12.71 -4.40
N VAL A 121 1.69 -12.97 -3.63
CA VAL A 121 2.80 -12.04 -3.42
C VAL A 121 4.12 -12.78 -3.47
N CYS A 122 5.10 -12.19 -4.12
CA CYS A 122 6.49 -12.60 -3.99
C CYS A 122 7.09 -11.94 -2.73
N LEU A 123 7.50 -12.75 -1.75
CA LEU A 123 8.08 -12.24 -0.51
C LEU A 123 9.53 -11.75 -0.68
N ASP A 124 10.15 -12.00 -1.84
CA ASP A 124 11.52 -11.58 -2.14
C ASP A 124 11.59 -10.18 -2.76
N CYS A 125 10.79 -9.90 -3.79
CA CYS A 125 10.81 -8.62 -4.50
C CYS A 125 9.57 -7.76 -4.27
N GLY A 126 8.57 -8.24 -3.53
CA GLY A 126 7.33 -7.51 -3.24
C GLY A 126 6.31 -7.47 -4.39
N ALA A 127 6.61 -8.06 -5.54
CA ALA A 127 5.68 -8.09 -6.68
C ALA A 127 4.36 -8.76 -6.30
N THR A 128 3.25 -8.19 -6.79
CA THR A 128 1.90 -8.65 -6.48
C THR A 128 1.21 -9.19 -7.72
N TYR A 129 0.47 -10.29 -7.53
CA TYR A 129 -0.28 -11.02 -8.53
C TYR A 129 -1.70 -11.29 -8.04
N HIS A 130 -2.55 -11.68 -8.94
CA HIS A 130 -3.90 -12.16 -8.63
C HIS A 130 -4.25 -13.31 -9.56
N THR A 131 -4.83 -14.37 -9.01
CA THR A 131 -5.13 -15.59 -9.78
C THR A 131 -6.03 -15.35 -11.00
N ALA A 132 -6.94 -14.36 -10.93
CA ALA A 132 -7.85 -14.02 -12.03
C ALA A 132 -7.45 -12.72 -12.77
N PHE A 133 -7.07 -11.65 -12.04
CA PHE A 133 -6.93 -10.31 -12.63
C PHE A 133 -5.50 -9.94 -13.06
N LYS A 134 -4.49 -10.60 -12.48
CA LYS A 134 -3.07 -10.38 -12.79
C LYS A 134 -2.30 -11.68 -12.55
N PRO A 135 -2.55 -12.75 -13.30
CA PRO A 135 -1.82 -14.02 -13.11
C PRO A 135 -0.34 -13.86 -13.45
N SER A 136 0.51 -14.66 -12.83
CA SER A 136 1.90 -14.82 -13.26
C SER A 136 1.97 -15.64 -14.55
N LYS A 137 3.01 -15.42 -15.36
CA LYS A 137 3.23 -16.15 -16.62
C LYS A 137 3.38 -17.64 -16.41
N VAL A 138 4.04 -18.02 -15.31
CA VAL A 138 4.16 -19.39 -14.85
C VAL A 138 3.49 -19.47 -13.48
N GLU A 139 2.56 -20.40 -13.32
CA GLU A 139 1.82 -20.55 -12.07
C GLU A 139 2.76 -20.75 -10.88
N GLY A 140 2.54 -20.00 -9.81
CA GLY A 140 3.34 -20.09 -8.59
C GLY A 140 4.71 -19.42 -8.65
N VAL A 141 5.11 -18.83 -9.80
CA VAL A 141 6.44 -18.23 -10.01
C VAL A 141 6.33 -16.73 -10.27
N CYS A 142 7.18 -15.96 -9.62
CA CYS A 142 7.27 -14.52 -9.79
C CYS A 142 7.92 -14.16 -11.14
N ASP A 143 7.26 -13.35 -11.96
CA ASP A 143 7.76 -12.90 -13.27
C ASP A 143 8.95 -11.95 -13.17
N VAL A 144 9.16 -11.33 -11.98
CA VAL A 144 10.23 -10.33 -11.77
C VAL A 144 11.52 -10.98 -11.33
N CYS A 145 11.48 -11.92 -10.37
CA CYS A 145 12.69 -12.48 -9.77
C CYS A 145 12.77 -14.01 -9.79
N GLY A 146 11.77 -14.69 -10.37
CA GLY A 146 11.74 -16.16 -10.48
C GLY A 146 11.50 -16.91 -9.17
N LYS A 147 11.24 -16.21 -8.06
CA LYS A 147 10.98 -16.83 -6.76
C LYS A 147 9.51 -17.21 -6.61
N PRO A 148 9.16 -18.10 -5.66
CA PRO A 148 7.77 -18.48 -5.42
C PRO A 148 6.88 -17.29 -5.07
N ILE A 149 5.63 -17.31 -5.54
CA ILE A 149 4.56 -16.44 -5.09
C ILE A 149 3.63 -17.21 -4.15
N VAL A 150 3.21 -16.56 -3.07
CA VAL A 150 2.45 -17.19 -1.99
C VAL A 150 1.25 -16.36 -1.59
N ILE A 151 0.30 -16.98 -0.87
CA ILE A 151 -0.75 -16.26 -0.14
C ILE A 151 -0.08 -15.62 1.08
N ARG A 152 -0.40 -14.36 1.35
CA ARG A 152 0.08 -13.69 2.55
C ARG A 152 -0.71 -14.18 3.77
N LYS A 153 -0.03 -14.30 4.90
CA LYS A 153 -0.66 -14.68 6.15
C LYS A 153 -1.79 -13.73 6.56
N ASP A 154 -1.60 -12.43 6.32
CA ASP A 154 -2.59 -11.39 6.59
C ASP A 154 -3.72 -11.32 5.54
N ASP A 155 -3.79 -12.24 4.58
CA ASP A 155 -4.90 -12.41 3.63
C ASP A 155 -5.82 -13.59 3.97
N GLU A 156 -5.61 -14.23 5.11
CA GLU A 156 -6.57 -15.20 5.65
C GLU A 156 -7.92 -14.52 5.93
N PRO A 157 -9.06 -15.16 5.67
CA PRO A 157 -10.38 -14.52 5.73
C PRO A 157 -10.69 -13.79 7.06
N ALA A 158 -10.32 -14.38 8.18
CA ALA A 158 -10.52 -13.76 9.49
C ALA A 158 -9.68 -12.49 9.65
N THR A 159 -8.42 -12.53 9.20
CA THR A 159 -7.50 -11.38 9.25
C THR A 159 -7.94 -10.27 8.28
N VAL A 160 -8.52 -10.62 7.12
CA VAL A 160 -9.08 -9.65 6.18
C VAL A 160 -10.19 -8.82 6.83
N ILE A 161 -11.08 -9.46 7.59
CA ILE A 161 -12.15 -8.76 8.32
C ILE A 161 -11.55 -7.79 9.35
N SER A 162 -10.58 -8.24 10.15
CA SER A 162 -9.87 -7.39 11.11
C SER A 162 -9.22 -6.18 10.43
N ARG A 163 -8.58 -6.39 9.29
CA ARG A 163 -7.93 -5.32 8.51
C ARG A 163 -8.91 -4.29 7.96
N LEU A 164 -10.10 -4.72 7.54
CA LEU A 164 -11.17 -3.81 7.09
C LEU A 164 -11.70 -2.98 8.26
N GLN A 165 -11.93 -3.59 9.42
CA GLN A 165 -12.34 -2.88 10.63
C GLN A 165 -11.28 -1.85 11.04
N THR A 166 -10.01 -2.23 11.05
CA THR A 166 -8.89 -1.33 11.34
C THR A 166 -8.80 -0.19 10.33
N TYR A 167 -9.01 -0.47 9.04
CA TYR A 167 -9.06 0.55 7.99
C TYR A 167 -10.17 1.57 8.24
N HIS A 168 -11.40 1.12 8.45
CA HIS A 168 -12.54 2.03 8.68
C HIS A 168 -12.37 2.87 9.94
N LYS A 169 -11.87 2.26 11.02
CA LYS A 169 -11.65 2.95 12.29
C LYS A 169 -10.51 3.98 12.23
N SER A 170 -9.39 3.63 11.64
CA SER A 170 -8.14 4.37 11.79
C SER A 170 -7.69 5.10 10.53
N THR A 171 -7.97 4.55 9.34
CA THR A 171 -7.44 5.05 8.07
C THR A 171 -8.48 5.87 7.29
N ALA A 172 -9.74 5.46 7.30
CA ALA A 172 -10.80 6.19 6.60
C ALA A 172 -10.91 7.68 7.04
N PRO A 173 -10.64 8.08 8.29
CA PRO A 173 -10.63 9.49 8.69
C PRO A 173 -9.62 10.38 7.93
N LEU A 174 -8.63 9.79 7.29
CA LEU A 174 -7.69 10.52 6.41
C LEU A 174 -8.39 11.16 5.19
N ARG A 175 -9.54 10.64 4.79
CA ARG A 175 -10.38 11.26 3.74
C ARG A 175 -10.75 12.70 4.10
N ASP A 176 -11.25 12.89 5.32
CA ASP A 176 -11.62 14.22 5.81
C ASP A 176 -10.38 15.10 6.01
N TYR A 177 -9.30 14.50 6.55
CA TYR A 177 -8.05 15.21 6.79
C TYR A 177 -7.47 15.82 5.50
N TYR A 178 -7.35 15.03 4.45
CA TYR A 178 -6.82 15.49 3.16
C TYR A 178 -7.89 16.18 2.28
N GLY A 179 -9.17 15.85 2.47
CA GLY A 179 -10.28 16.51 1.82
C GLY A 179 -10.36 18.01 2.20
N LYS A 180 -10.23 18.34 3.50
CA LYS A 180 -10.18 19.72 4.00
C LYS A 180 -8.99 20.52 3.44
N GLN A 181 -7.91 19.85 3.05
CA GLN A 181 -6.73 20.45 2.43
C GLN A 181 -6.86 20.57 0.89
N GLY A 182 -7.96 20.11 0.30
CA GLY A 182 -8.16 20.11 -1.15
C GLY A 182 -7.21 19.16 -1.92
N LYS A 183 -6.59 18.20 -1.22
CA LYS A 183 -5.59 17.28 -1.82
C LYS A 183 -6.17 15.93 -2.24
N LEU A 184 -7.37 15.58 -1.76
CA LEU A 184 -7.97 14.27 -1.98
C LEU A 184 -8.68 14.19 -3.32
N VAL A 185 -8.35 13.16 -4.09
CA VAL A 185 -9.11 12.75 -5.29
C VAL A 185 -9.50 11.29 -5.12
N THR A 186 -10.80 10.99 -5.17
CA THR A 186 -11.30 9.61 -5.07
C THR A 186 -11.53 9.04 -6.47
N VAL A 187 -10.97 7.86 -6.70
CA VAL A 187 -11.12 7.07 -7.92
C VAL A 187 -11.83 5.77 -7.56
N GLU A 188 -12.89 5.44 -8.26
CA GLU A 188 -13.56 4.16 -8.10
C GLU A 188 -12.76 3.04 -8.78
N GLY A 189 -12.42 2.01 -8.01
CA GLY A 189 -11.71 0.84 -8.51
C GLY A 189 -12.62 0.01 -9.41
N GLN A 190 -12.23 -0.12 -10.66
CA GLN A 190 -12.96 -0.87 -11.70
C GLN A 190 -12.61 -2.36 -11.65
N ASP A 191 -13.41 -3.17 -12.38
CA ASP A 191 -13.17 -4.62 -12.49
C ASP A 191 -11.86 -4.91 -13.23
N LYS A 192 -11.55 -4.14 -14.26
CA LYS A 192 -10.28 -4.25 -14.98
C LYS A 192 -9.23 -3.32 -14.40
N VAL A 193 -8.03 -3.84 -14.26
CA VAL A 193 -6.88 -3.09 -13.74
C VAL A 193 -6.58 -1.87 -14.62
N GLU A 194 -6.66 -2.05 -15.93
CA GLU A 194 -6.36 -1.01 -16.94
C GLU A 194 -7.31 0.19 -16.82
N ASP A 195 -8.60 -0.05 -16.57
CA ASP A 195 -9.59 1.00 -16.43
C ASP A 195 -9.35 1.83 -15.16
N THR A 196 -9.05 1.15 -14.04
CA THR A 196 -8.61 1.86 -12.81
C THR A 196 -7.33 2.65 -13.06
N SER A 197 -6.37 2.07 -13.79
CA SER A 197 -5.09 2.72 -14.08
C SER A 197 -5.25 4.00 -14.87
N LYS A 198 -6.17 4.01 -15.84
CA LYS A 198 -6.49 5.20 -16.63
C LYS A 198 -7.03 6.33 -15.76
N LEU A 199 -8.02 6.02 -14.91
CA LEU A 199 -8.62 7.00 -13.98
C LEU A 199 -7.58 7.53 -12.98
N VAL A 200 -6.73 6.67 -12.46
CA VAL A 200 -5.66 7.06 -11.53
C VAL A 200 -4.64 7.97 -12.21
N LEU A 201 -4.22 7.68 -13.44
CA LEU A 201 -3.29 8.56 -14.19
C LEU A 201 -3.91 9.91 -14.54
N GLU A 202 -5.20 9.97 -14.84
CA GLU A 202 -5.94 11.21 -15.01
C GLU A 202 -5.97 12.01 -13.71
N ALA A 203 -6.26 11.36 -12.58
CA ALA A 203 -6.26 11.98 -11.26
C ALA A 203 -4.87 12.51 -10.85
N VAL A 204 -3.79 11.86 -11.25
CA VAL A 204 -2.40 12.32 -10.98
C VAL A 204 -2.11 13.62 -11.73
N LYS A 205 -2.62 13.77 -12.96
CA LYS A 205 -2.33 14.92 -13.83
C LYS A 205 -3.21 16.14 -13.56
N ALA A 206 -4.41 15.92 -13.03
CA ALA A 206 -5.34 16.98 -12.67
C ALA A 206 -4.83 17.82 -11.49
#